data_e4766ac6f22a7afd9cc44d9a65290353
#
_entry.id   e4766ac6f22a7afd9cc44d9a65290353
#
_cell.length_a   1.000
_cell.length_b   1.000
_cell.length_c   1.000
_cell.angle_alpha   90.00
_cell.angle_beta   90.00
_cell.angle_gamma   90.00
#
_symmetry.space_group_name_H-M   'P 1'
#
loop_
_entity.id
_entity.type
_entity.pdbx_description
1 polymer ?
#
loop_
_entity_poly.entity_id
_entity_poly.type
_entity_poly.pdbx_seq_one_letter_code
_entity_poly.pdbx_strand_id
1 'polypeptide(L)'
;MAGFGILGGTFDPIHFGHLVLAEKAREAFKLDKIIFVPASVPPHKIGEVSTLAADRLKMVELASSGNPYFQVSPVEMERSGPSYSIDTIRVLKMQGHGEEAFLIMGFDSLLELHTWRNYQEILAETKIITAFRPGYPVLKDDQEWPGFLKPYRRKILVLEAPLLDISATWLRVELMYGRSIRYLVPDPVREYINQKKLYRNF
;
A
#
# COMPACT_ATOMS: atom_id res chain seq x y z
N MET A 1 -21.12 5.12 -9.08
CA MET A 1 -21.11 4.40 -7.79
C MET A 1 -19.88 4.88 -7.04
N ALA A 2 -20.09 5.30 -5.80
CA ALA A 2 -19.04 5.81 -4.95
C ALA A 2 -18.16 4.64 -4.47
N GLY A 3 -16.88 4.68 -4.84
CA GLY A 3 -15.91 3.64 -4.48
C GLY A 3 -14.73 4.18 -3.71
N PHE A 4 -14.11 3.36 -2.86
CA PHE A 4 -12.92 3.75 -2.10
C PHE A 4 -11.77 2.78 -2.33
N GLY A 5 -10.56 3.36 -2.38
CA GLY A 5 -9.32 2.58 -2.50
C GLY A 5 -8.76 2.23 -1.13
N ILE A 6 -8.23 1.02 -0.98
CA ILE A 6 -7.49 0.56 0.19
C ILE A 6 -6.05 0.36 -0.24
N LEU A 7 -5.13 1.11 0.33
CA LEU A 7 -3.70 0.91 0.13
C LEU A 7 -3.08 0.46 1.44
N GLY A 8 -2.98 -0.86 1.59
CA GLY A 8 -2.29 -1.50 2.71
C GLY A 8 -0.78 -1.54 2.48
N GLY A 9 -0.02 -1.45 3.56
CA GLY A 9 1.43 -1.55 3.46
C GLY A 9 2.14 -1.46 4.80
N THR A 10 3.39 -1.88 4.83
CA THR A 10 4.23 -1.70 6.01
C THR A 10 4.56 -0.24 6.24
N PHE A 11 4.80 0.52 5.16
CA PHE A 11 5.16 1.94 5.17
C PHE A 11 6.35 2.26 6.10
N ASP A 12 7.46 1.58 5.86
CA ASP A 12 8.66 1.64 6.71
C ASP A 12 9.92 2.15 5.95
N PRO A 13 9.95 3.44 5.52
CA PRO A 13 8.92 4.47 5.61
C PRO A 13 7.96 4.52 4.41
N ILE A 14 6.89 5.31 4.53
CA ILE A 14 6.09 5.77 3.39
C ILE A 14 6.94 6.69 2.50
N HIS A 15 6.71 6.64 1.18
CA HIS A 15 7.49 7.40 0.20
C HIS A 15 6.64 7.84 -1.00
N PHE A 16 7.18 8.69 -1.85
CA PHE A 16 6.45 9.23 -3.02
C PHE A 16 5.93 8.14 -3.96
N GLY A 17 6.59 6.98 -4.08
CA GLY A 17 6.07 5.86 -4.85
C GLY A 17 4.68 5.39 -4.39
N HIS A 18 4.44 5.35 -3.07
CA HIS A 18 3.12 5.02 -2.52
C HIS A 18 2.09 6.11 -2.80
N LEU A 19 2.47 7.39 -2.64
CA LEU A 19 1.56 8.52 -2.83
C LEU A 19 1.14 8.68 -4.30
N VAL A 20 2.08 8.53 -5.22
CA VAL A 20 1.81 8.58 -6.67
C VAL A 20 0.89 7.43 -7.07
N LEU A 21 1.16 6.21 -6.60
CA LEU A 21 0.30 5.06 -6.86
C LEU A 21 -1.14 5.34 -6.37
N ALA A 22 -1.29 5.83 -5.14
CA ALA A 22 -2.57 6.16 -4.54
C ALA A 22 -3.35 7.21 -5.34
N GLU A 23 -2.71 8.34 -5.67
CA GLU A 23 -3.35 9.44 -6.39
C GLU A 23 -3.72 9.05 -7.82
N LYS A 24 -2.83 8.36 -8.52
CA LYS A 24 -3.12 7.89 -9.88
C LYS A 24 -4.23 6.84 -9.92
N ALA A 25 -4.29 5.95 -8.94
CA ALA A 25 -5.41 5.02 -8.81
C ALA A 25 -6.73 5.77 -8.56
N ARG A 26 -6.72 6.77 -7.65
CA ARG A 26 -7.89 7.60 -7.37
C ARG A 26 -8.43 8.30 -8.62
N GLU A 27 -7.56 8.96 -9.37
CA GLU A 27 -7.93 9.69 -10.59
C GLU A 27 -8.45 8.75 -11.68
N ALA A 28 -7.67 7.70 -12.01
CA ALA A 28 -7.98 6.81 -13.13
C ALA A 28 -9.30 6.05 -12.95
N PHE A 29 -9.61 5.66 -11.72
CA PHE A 29 -10.80 4.87 -11.41
C PHE A 29 -11.90 5.68 -10.71
N LYS A 30 -11.73 7.02 -10.61
CA LYS A 30 -12.71 7.95 -10.04
C LYS A 30 -13.14 7.57 -8.62
N LEU A 31 -12.17 7.17 -7.79
CA LEU A 31 -12.43 6.83 -6.41
C LEU A 31 -12.65 8.09 -5.57
N ASP A 32 -13.61 8.03 -4.65
CA ASP A 32 -13.93 9.17 -3.77
C ASP A 32 -12.79 9.46 -2.80
N LYS A 33 -12.10 8.41 -2.36
CA LYS A 33 -10.97 8.50 -1.42
C LYS A 33 -10.06 7.29 -1.49
N ILE A 34 -8.86 7.46 -0.96
CA ILE A 34 -7.91 6.38 -0.70
C ILE A 34 -7.70 6.28 0.82
N ILE A 35 -7.83 5.08 1.35
CA ILE A 35 -7.56 4.78 2.76
C ILE A 35 -6.22 4.06 2.85
N PHE A 36 -5.24 4.73 3.45
CA PHE A 36 -3.96 4.12 3.79
C PHE A 36 -4.11 3.32 5.07
N VAL A 37 -3.67 2.07 5.05
CA VAL A 37 -3.74 1.17 6.20
C VAL A 37 -2.34 0.66 6.54
N PRO A 38 -1.64 1.30 7.48
CA PRO A 38 -0.35 0.80 7.96
C PRO A 38 -0.51 -0.54 8.69
N ALA A 39 0.21 -1.56 8.25
CA ALA A 39 0.17 -2.88 8.86
C ALA A 39 0.73 -2.84 10.29
N SER A 40 0.01 -3.41 11.26
CA SER A 40 0.50 -3.57 12.63
C SER A 40 1.63 -4.60 12.67
N VAL A 41 1.29 -5.84 12.36
CA VAL A 41 2.23 -6.97 12.27
C VAL A 41 2.07 -7.62 10.89
N PRO A 42 2.88 -7.19 9.87
CA PRO A 42 2.77 -7.75 8.53
C PRO A 42 3.20 -9.23 8.53
N PRO A 43 2.33 -10.18 8.13
CA PRO A 43 2.62 -11.62 8.23
C PRO A 43 3.85 -12.08 7.45
N HIS A 44 4.08 -11.44 6.30
CA HIS A 44 5.20 -11.77 5.40
C HIS A 44 6.53 -11.07 5.74
N LYS A 45 6.56 -10.24 6.81
CA LYS A 45 7.72 -9.43 7.20
C LYS A 45 8.00 -9.49 8.70
N ILE A 46 7.67 -10.60 9.34
CA ILE A 46 7.94 -10.78 10.77
C ILE A 46 9.47 -10.76 10.97
N GLY A 47 9.95 -9.83 11.81
CA GLY A 47 11.38 -9.64 12.05
C GLY A 47 12.11 -8.70 11.06
N GLU A 48 11.47 -8.26 9.98
CA GLU A 48 12.06 -7.33 8.99
C GLU A 48 11.67 -5.87 9.19
N VAL A 49 10.63 -5.62 10.00
CA VAL A 49 10.14 -4.27 10.27
C VAL A 49 11.02 -3.61 11.33
N SER A 50 11.65 -2.51 10.98
CA SER A 50 12.64 -1.84 11.82
C SER A 50 12.05 -0.78 12.75
N THR A 51 10.83 -0.31 12.48
CA THR A 51 10.18 0.77 13.23
C THR A 51 8.89 0.34 13.92
N LEU A 52 8.58 0.98 15.05
CA LEU A 52 7.33 0.77 15.76
C LEU A 52 6.12 1.09 14.86
N ALA A 53 5.03 0.35 15.04
CA ALA A 53 3.79 0.59 14.30
C ALA A 53 3.28 2.04 14.45
N ALA A 54 3.41 2.62 15.65
CA ALA A 54 3.03 3.99 15.92
C ALA A 54 3.84 5.03 15.12
N ASP A 55 5.15 4.82 14.94
CA ASP A 55 5.99 5.71 14.13
C ASP A 55 5.62 5.59 12.64
N ARG A 56 5.33 4.37 12.16
CA ARG A 56 4.88 4.14 10.78
C ARG A 56 3.52 4.79 10.51
N LEU A 57 2.57 4.66 11.43
CA LEU A 57 1.29 5.36 11.37
C LEU A 57 1.51 6.87 11.28
N LYS A 58 2.34 7.43 12.16
CA LYS A 58 2.63 8.87 12.18
C LYS A 58 3.24 9.36 10.87
N MET A 59 4.15 8.60 10.28
CA MET A 59 4.72 8.95 8.97
C MET A 59 3.67 8.94 7.86
N VAL A 60 2.72 8.00 7.88
CA VAL A 60 1.61 7.95 6.90
C VAL A 60 0.66 9.14 7.08
N GLU A 61 0.31 9.51 8.30
CA GLU A 61 -0.50 10.71 8.59
C GLU A 61 0.17 11.98 8.05
N LEU A 62 1.47 12.15 8.33
CA LEU A 62 2.24 13.29 7.83
C LEU A 62 2.31 13.33 6.30
N ALA A 63 2.46 12.17 5.66
CA ALA A 63 2.55 12.08 4.21
C ALA A 63 1.23 12.38 3.50
N SER A 64 0.10 12.05 4.11
CA SER A 64 -1.24 12.16 3.52
C SER A 64 -1.95 13.48 3.84
N SER A 65 -1.50 14.25 4.84
CA SER A 65 -2.20 15.42 5.39
C SER A 65 -2.49 16.53 4.38
N GLY A 66 -1.74 16.61 3.28
CA GLY A 66 -1.93 17.64 2.24
C GLY A 66 -2.95 17.28 1.16
N ASN A 67 -3.53 16.06 1.19
CA ASN A 67 -4.47 15.60 0.17
C ASN A 67 -5.85 15.30 0.81
N PRO A 68 -6.92 16.06 0.46
CA PRO A 68 -8.25 15.88 1.06
C PRO A 68 -8.91 14.54 0.73
N TYR A 69 -8.42 13.84 -0.27
CA TYR A 69 -8.91 12.52 -0.67
C TYR A 69 -8.17 11.36 0.01
N PHE A 70 -7.13 11.65 0.79
CA PHE A 70 -6.36 10.64 1.50
C PHE A 70 -6.80 10.57 2.97
N GLN A 71 -7.11 9.36 3.40
CA GLN A 71 -7.44 9.06 4.78
C GLN A 71 -6.48 8.00 5.32
N VAL A 72 -6.26 8.01 6.61
CA VAL A 72 -5.43 6.99 7.28
C VAL A 72 -6.32 6.24 8.27
N SER A 73 -6.26 4.93 8.24
CA SER A 73 -6.98 4.08 9.18
C SER A 73 -6.01 3.26 10.02
N PRO A 74 -6.07 3.37 11.36
CA PRO A 74 -5.27 2.55 12.28
C PRO A 74 -5.87 1.17 12.54
N VAL A 75 -6.86 0.74 11.80
CA VAL A 75 -7.70 -0.44 12.03
C VAL A 75 -6.91 -1.74 12.28
N GLU A 76 -5.73 -1.89 11.68
CA GLU A 76 -4.87 -3.06 11.91
C GLU A 76 -4.08 -2.95 13.22
N MET A 77 -3.87 -1.75 13.75
CA MET A 77 -3.21 -1.52 15.03
C MET A 77 -4.17 -1.66 16.22
N GLU A 78 -5.47 -1.54 15.96
CA GLU A 78 -6.54 -1.72 16.94
C GLU A 78 -6.89 -3.20 17.17
N ARG A 79 -6.36 -4.09 16.32
CA ARG A 79 -6.56 -5.54 16.43
C ARG A 79 -5.28 -6.22 16.94
N SER A 80 -5.45 -7.24 17.76
CA SER A 80 -4.36 -8.13 18.15
C SER A 80 -4.02 -9.12 17.04
N GLY A 81 -2.76 -9.53 16.95
CA GLY A 81 -2.29 -10.55 16.01
C GLY A 81 -1.89 -10.03 14.63
N PRO A 82 -1.69 -10.95 13.66
CA PRO A 82 -1.24 -10.59 12.31
C PRO A 82 -2.27 -9.77 11.52
N SER A 83 -1.78 -8.86 10.70
CA SER A 83 -2.57 -7.99 9.84
C SER A 83 -2.99 -8.73 8.56
N TYR A 84 -4.18 -9.31 8.54
CA TYR A 84 -4.71 -9.96 7.34
C TYR A 84 -5.62 -9.01 6.55
N SER A 85 -5.35 -8.88 5.25
CA SER A 85 -6.07 -7.93 4.36
C SER A 85 -7.57 -8.20 4.27
N ILE A 86 -8.00 -9.47 4.30
CA ILE A 86 -9.43 -9.80 4.27
C ILE A 86 -10.19 -9.20 5.46
N ASP A 87 -9.62 -9.27 6.66
CA ASP A 87 -10.25 -8.74 7.87
C ASP A 87 -10.31 -7.21 7.81
N THR A 88 -9.27 -6.58 7.29
CA THR A 88 -9.18 -5.13 7.08
C THR A 88 -10.24 -4.64 6.09
N ILE A 89 -10.39 -5.32 4.94
CA ILE A 89 -11.41 -5.02 3.93
C ILE A 89 -12.80 -5.06 4.55
N ARG A 90 -13.12 -6.11 5.32
CA ARG A 90 -14.43 -6.29 5.95
C ARG A 90 -14.74 -5.18 6.96
N VAL A 91 -13.79 -4.84 7.80
CA VAL A 91 -13.97 -3.75 8.78
C VAL A 91 -14.21 -2.42 8.06
N LEU A 92 -13.40 -2.06 7.07
CA LEU A 92 -13.58 -0.81 6.32
C LEU A 92 -14.92 -0.76 5.57
N LYS A 93 -15.40 -1.87 5.01
CA LYS A 93 -16.74 -1.94 4.40
C LYS A 93 -17.84 -1.71 5.44
N MET A 94 -17.74 -2.32 6.64
CA MET A 94 -18.70 -2.10 7.73
C MET A 94 -18.71 -0.66 8.25
N GLN A 95 -17.59 0.05 8.17
CA GLN A 95 -17.49 1.47 8.52
C GLN A 95 -18.15 2.40 7.50
N GLY A 96 -18.69 1.87 6.39
CA GLY A 96 -19.47 2.65 5.43
C GLY A 96 -18.65 3.62 4.57
N HIS A 97 -17.38 3.30 4.27
CA HIS A 97 -16.52 4.17 3.48
C HIS A 97 -16.96 4.31 2.01
N GLY A 98 -17.83 3.44 1.49
CA GLY A 98 -18.37 3.43 0.14
C GLY A 98 -18.94 2.06 -0.22
N GLU A 99 -19.62 1.96 -1.36
CA GLU A 99 -20.28 0.73 -1.79
C GLU A 99 -19.30 -0.30 -2.35
N GLU A 100 -18.27 0.16 -3.06
CA GLU A 100 -17.31 -0.70 -3.72
C GLU A 100 -15.89 -0.46 -3.17
N ALA A 101 -15.24 -1.54 -2.74
CA ALA A 101 -13.86 -1.52 -2.24
C ALA A 101 -12.88 -1.93 -3.36
N PHE A 102 -11.81 -1.15 -3.50
CA PHE A 102 -10.70 -1.41 -4.43
C PHE A 102 -9.42 -1.61 -3.63
N LEU A 103 -8.86 -2.81 -3.67
CA LEU A 103 -7.56 -3.08 -3.05
C LEU A 103 -6.45 -2.70 -4.02
N ILE A 104 -5.61 -1.74 -3.62
CA ILE A 104 -4.52 -1.21 -4.45
C ILE A 104 -3.22 -1.90 -4.05
N MET A 105 -2.50 -2.46 -5.01
CA MET A 105 -1.24 -3.14 -4.76
C MET A 105 -0.29 -3.07 -5.97
N GLY A 106 1.00 -3.24 -5.72
CA GLY A 106 1.97 -3.47 -6.79
C GLY A 106 1.76 -4.82 -7.47
N PHE A 107 2.24 -4.94 -8.70
CA PHE A 107 2.10 -6.17 -9.48
C PHE A 107 2.78 -7.37 -8.81
N ASP A 108 3.92 -7.16 -8.16
CA ASP A 108 4.62 -8.21 -7.38
C ASP A 108 3.69 -8.84 -6.33
N SER A 109 3.00 -8.00 -5.56
CA SER A 109 2.05 -8.45 -4.54
C SER A 109 0.84 -9.16 -5.14
N LEU A 110 0.41 -8.77 -6.35
CA LEU A 110 -0.65 -9.47 -7.06
C LEU A 110 -0.22 -10.87 -7.47
N LEU A 111 1.01 -11.06 -7.93
CA LEU A 111 1.55 -12.38 -8.27
C LEU A 111 1.63 -13.31 -7.05
N GLU A 112 1.88 -12.76 -5.88
CA GLU A 112 1.96 -13.49 -4.61
C GLU A 112 0.61 -13.59 -3.89
N LEU A 113 -0.47 -13.02 -4.42
CA LEU A 113 -1.77 -12.94 -3.75
C LEU A 113 -2.31 -14.32 -3.34
N HIS A 114 -1.98 -15.37 -4.09
CA HIS A 114 -2.37 -16.75 -3.78
C HIS A 114 -1.79 -17.26 -2.44
N THR A 115 -0.75 -16.64 -1.91
CA THR A 115 -0.17 -16.93 -0.60
C THR A 115 -0.87 -16.21 0.56
N TRP A 116 -1.73 -15.24 0.24
CA TRP A 116 -2.42 -14.45 1.26
C TRP A 116 -3.60 -15.24 1.84
N ARG A 117 -3.81 -15.05 3.13
CA ARG A 117 -4.93 -15.71 3.83
C ARG A 117 -6.26 -15.36 3.15
N ASN A 118 -7.02 -16.39 2.80
CA ASN A 118 -8.35 -16.28 2.18
C ASN A 118 -8.34 -15.40 0.91
N TYR A 119 -7.34 -15.52 0.05
CA TYR A 119 -7.19 -14.68 -1.14
C TYR A 119 -8.42 -14.75 -2.09
N GLN A 120 -9.10 -15.89 -2.16
CA GLN A 120 -10.32 -16.02 -2.96
C GLN A 120 -11.43 -15.10 -2.45
N GLU A 121 -11.55 -14.96 -1.11
CA GLU A 121 -12.52 -14.04 -0.51
C GLU A 121 -12.14 -12.58 -0.77
N ILE A 122 -10.83 -12.24 -0.74
CA ILE A 122 -10.35 -10.92 -1.15
C ILE A 122 -10.81 -10.61 -2.57
N LEU A 123 -10.56 -11.54 -3.51
CA LEU A 123 -10.97 -11.41 -4.92
C LEU A 123 -12.49 -11.41 -5.11
N ALA A 124 -13.24 -12.09 -4.23
CA ALA A 124 -14.69 -12.06 -4.25
C ALA A 124 -15.26 -10.71 -3.78
N GLU A 125 -14.68 -10.14 -2.74
CA GLU A 125 -15.20 -8.98 -2.01
C GLU A 125 -14.70 -7.62 -2.52
N THR A 126 -13.62 -7.60 -3.34
CA THR A 126 -13.03 -6.36 -3.86
C THR A 126 -12.75 -6.44 -5.35
N LYS A 127 -12.53 -5.28 -5.97
CA LYS A 127 -11.72 -5.17 -7.20
C LYS A 127 -10.28 -4.91 -6.81
N ILE A 128 -9.35 -5.37 -7.65
CA ILE A 128 -7.92 -5.11 -7.46
C ILE A 128 -7.49 -4.02 -8.44
N ILE A 129 -6.79 -3.02 -7.94
CA ILE A 129 -6.05 -2.07 -8.80
C ILE A 129 -4.58 -2.42 -8.65
N THR A 130 -3.93 -2.73 -9.76
CA THR A 130 -2.51 -3.04 -9.79
C THR A 130 -1.78 -2.18 -10.79
N ALA A 131 -0.53 -1.86 -10.50
CA ALA A 131 0.33 -1.09 -11.37
C ALA A 131 1.63 -1.85 -11.65
N PHE A 132 2.03 -1.86 -12.92
CA PHE A 132 3.30 -2.44 -13.33
C PHE A 132 4.45 -1.48 -13.02
N ARG A 133 5.50 -1.98 -12.39
CA ARG A 133 6.74 -1.22 -12.29
C ARG A 133 7.46 -1.16 -13.65
N PRO A 134 8.26 -0.13 -13.92
CA PRO A 134 9.12 -0.11 -15.10
C PRO A 134 9.95 -1.40 -15.20
N GLY A 135 9.95 -2.04 -16.37
CA GLY A 135 10.68 -3.29 -16.62
C GLY A 135 9.86 -4.57 -16.45
N TYR A 136 8.64 -4.51 -15.92
CA TYR A 136 7.73 -5.66 -15.96
C TYR A 136 6.98 -5.72 -17.28
N PRO A 137 6.78 -6.92 -17.86
CA PRO A 137 5.97 -7.06 -19.06
C PRO A 137 4.52 -6.66 -18.76
N VAL A 138 3.98 -5.78 -19.56
CA VAL A 138 2.53 -5.51 -19.53
C VAL A 138 1.85 -6.76 -20.08
N LEU A 139 1.11 -7.47 -19.24
CA LEU A 139 0.35 -8.65 -19.67
C LEU A 139 -0.78 -8.21 -20.60
N LYS A 140 -0.58 -8.42 -21.90
CA LYS A 140 -1.52 -7.99 -22.95
C LYS A 140 -2.55 -9.06 -23.27
N ASP A 141 -2.19 -10.33 -23.08
CA ASP A 141 -3.04 -11.47 -23.38
C ASP A 141 -3.52 -12.15 -22.08
N ASP A 142 -4.78 -12.59 -22.08
CA ASP A 142 -5.36 -13.37 -20.97
C ASP A 142 -4.57 -14.66 -20.69
N GLN A 143 -3.84 -15.18 -21.67
CA GLN A 143 -3.00 -16.37 -21.51
C GLN A 143 -1.76 -16.12 -20.63
N GLU A 144 -1.25 -14.89 -20.59
CA GLU A 144 -0.08 -14.50 -19.81
C GLU A 144 -0.38 -14.36 -18.29
N TRP A 145 -1.68 -14.32 -17.93
CA TRP A 145 -2.06 -14.18 -16.53
C TRP A 145 -1.90 -15.49 -15.77
N PRO A 146 -1.41 -15.44 -14.51
CA PRO A 146 -1.34 -16.61 -13.64
C PRO A 146 -2.69 -17.34 -13.56
N GLY A 147 -2.66 -18.66 -13.61
CA GLY A 147 -3.87 -19.50 -13.67
C GLY A 147 -4.88 -19.19 -12.56
N PHE A 148 -4.41 -18.89 -11.34
CA PHE A 148 -5.26 -18.58 -10.20
C PHE A 148 -5.98 -17.22 -10.33
N LEU A 149 -5.48 -16.29 -11.17
CA LEU A 149 -6.10 -14.99 -11.42
C LEU A 149 -7.08 -14.99 -12.59
N LYS A 150 -6.98 -15.97 -13.51
CA LYS A 150 -7.85 -16.03 -14.70
C LYS A 150 -9.34 -15.95 -14.38
N PRO A 151 -9.89 -16.67 -13.39
CA PRO A 151 -11.32 -16.57 -13.04
C PRO A 151 -11.74 -15.17 -12.57
N TYR A 152 -10.80 -14.37 -12.09
CA TYR A 152 -11.03 -13.05 -11.50
C TYR A 152 -10.58 -11.91 -12.41
N ARG A 153 -10.17 -12.19 -13.65
CA ARG A 153 -9.55 -11.21 -14.56
C ARG A 153 -10.34 -9.92 -14.69
N ARG A 154 -11.68 -10.01 -14.74
CA ARG A 154 -12.59 -8.85 -14.86
C ARG A 154 -12.60 -7.96 -13.61
N LYS A 155 -12.09 -8.42 -12.49
CA LYS A 155 -11.97 -7.66 -11.24
C LYS A 155 -10.60 -7.03 -11.06
N ILE A 156 -9.64 -7.32 -11.95
CA ILE A 156 -8.28 -6.80 -11.88
C ILE A 156 -8.17 -5.65 -12.90
N LEU A 157 -7.97 -4.47 -12.36
CA LEU A 157 -7.82 -3.22 -13.09
C LEU A 157 -6.34 -2.86 -13.14
N VAL A 158 -5.82 -2.70 -14.33
CA VAL A 158 -4.41 -2.30 -14.53
C VAL A 158 -4.34 -0.79 -14.59
N LEU A 159 -3.50 -0.22 -13.73
CA LEU A 159 -3.22 1.20 -13.70
C LEU A 159 -2.02 1.50 -14.60
N GLU A 160 -2.25 2.28 -15.64
CA GLU A 160 -1.21 2.87 -16.46
C GLU A 160 -0.82 4.23 -15.87
N ALA A 161 0.33 4.28 -15.22
CA ALA A 161 0.84 5.50 -14.61
C ALA A 161 2.38 5.50 -14.59
N PRO A 162 3.02 6.66 -14.63
CA PRO A 162 4.45 6.78 -14.38
C PRO A 162 4.72 6.44 -12.91
N LEU A 163 5.14 5.21 -12.65
CA LEU A 163 5.49 4.78 -11.31
C LEU A 163 6.93 5.17 -10.97
N LEU A 164 7.11 5.54 -9.70
CA LEU A 164 8.42 5.81 -9.16
C LEU A 164 9.01 4.51 -8.59
N ASP A 165 10.18 4.13 -9.07
CA ASP A 165 10.92 2.99 -8.54
C ASP A 165 11.67 3.38 -7.26
N ILE A 166 10.90 3.55 -6.18
CA ILE A 166 11.41 3.86 -4.84
C ILE A 166 11.11 2.66 -3.93
N SER A 167 12.14 2.15 -3.27
CA SER A 167 12.03 1.04 -2.32
C SER A 167 12.24 1.51 -0.89
N ALA A 168 11.32 1.19 0.03
CA ALA A 168 11.48 1.48 1.44
C ALA A 168 12.74 0.81 2.03
N THR A 169 13.08 -0.39 1.58
CA THR A 169 14.31 -1.08 1.99
C THR A 169 15.55 -0.30 1.58
N TRP A 170 15.58 0.17 0.33
CA TRP A 170 16.69 1.01 -0.12
C TRP A 170 16.79 2.33 0.67
N LEU A 171 15.65 2.98 0.97
CA LEU A 171 15.62 4.20 1.79
C LEU A 171 16.20 3.97 3.19
N ARG A 172 15.89 2.84 3.83
CA ARG A 172 16.47 2.49 5.14
C ARG A 172 17.98 2.31 5.06
N VAL A 173 18.47 1.67 4.00
CA VAL A 173 19.92 1.53 3.77
C VAL A 173 20.59 2.90 3.58
N GLU A 174 20.01 3.80 2.80
CA GLU A 174 20.55 5.16 2.64
C GLU A 174 20.65 5.90 3.99
N LEU A 175 19.58 5.84 4.79
CA LEU A 175 19.55 6.46 6.12
C LEU A 175 20.57 5.86 7.09
N MET A 176 20.78 4.54 7.04
CA MET A 176 21.78 3.83 7.84
C MET A 176 23.20 4.32 7.54
N TYR A 177 23.48 4.67 6.28
CA TYR A 177 24.76 5.26 5.87
C TYR A 177 24.80 6.80 5.95
N GLY A 178 23.81 7.44 6.55
CA GLY A 178 23.75 8.90 6.69
C GLY A 178 23.52 9.64 5.37
N ARG A 179 23.05 8.95 4.32
CA ARG A 179 22.77 9.54 3.01
C ARG A 179 21.39 10.20 2.96
N SER A 180 21.21 11.10 1.99
CA SER A 180 20.00 11.88 1.86
C SER A 180 18.87 11.11 1.18
N ILE A 181 17.68 11.16 1.76
CA ILE A 181 16.43 10.69 1.16
C ILE A 181 15.51 11.85 0.71
N ARG A 182 16.09 13.07 0.58
CA ARG A 182 15.35 14.24 0.10
C ARG A 182 14.77 13.96 -1.29
N TYR A 183 13.54 14.41 -1.55
CA TYR A 183 12.78 14.19 -2.78
C TYR A 183 12.32 12.74 -3.03
N LEU A 184 12.56 11.84 -2.08
CA LEU A 184 12.08 10.45 -2.16
C LEU A 184 10.91 10.21 -1.20
N VAL A 185 10.85 11.04 -0.14
CA VAL A 185 9.74 11.08 0.83
C VAL A 185 9.27 12.53 1.01
N PRO A 186 8.02 12.77 1.45
CA PRO A 186 7.57 14.12 1.83
C PRO A 186 8.45 14.73 2.92
N ASP A 187 8.66 16.05 2.85
CA ASP A 187 9.50 16.76 3.83
C ASP A 187 9.05 16.52 5.29
N PRO A 188 7.74 16.56 5.65
CA PRO A 188 7.33 16.25 7.02
C PRO A 188 7.72 14.84 7.49
N VAL A 189 7.71 13.86 6.59
CA VAL A 189 8.15 12.47 6.90
C VAL A 189 9.67 12.45 7.15
N ARG A 190 10.45 13.11 6.28
CA ARG A 190 11.89 13.22 6.43
C ARG A 190 12.29 13.91 7.74
N GLU A 191 11.59 14.98 8.11
CA GLU A 191 11.80 15.69 9.36
C GLU A 191 11.49 14.80 10.56
N TYR A 192 10.39 14.07 10.54
CA TYR A 192 10.02 13.12 11.57
C TYR A 192 11.07 12.03 11.76
N ILE A 193 11.53 11.42 10.66
CA ILE A 193 12.63 10.42 10.67
C ILE A 193 13.89 10.99 11.34
N ASN A 194 14.24 12.24 11.01
CA ASN A 194 15.42 12.89 11.60
C ASN A 194 15.26 13.20 13.10
N GLN A 195 14.09 13.73 13.51
CA GLN A 195 13.79 14.04 14.91
C GLN A 195 13.81 12.79 15.80
N LYS A 196 13.23 11.70 15.29
CA LYS A 196 13.16 10.42 15.99
C LYS A 196 14.41 9.56 15.82
N LYS A 197 15.37 10.01 14.98
CA LYS A 197 16.60 9.26 14.64
C LYS A 197 16.30 7.84 14.13
N LEU A 198 15.20 7.66 13.40
CA LEU A 198 14.82 6.36 12.85
C LEU A 198 15.83 5.90 11.79
N TYR A 199 16.02 4.58 11.68
CA TYR A 199 16.87 3.91 10.69
C TYR A 199 18.38 4.25 10.76
N ARG A 200 18.86 4.78 11.87
CA ARG A 200 20.29 5.06 12.06
C ARG A 200 20.92 3.97 12.91
N ASN A 201 22.09 3.49 12.51
CA ASN A 201 22.96 2.75 13.40
C ASN A 201 23.58 3.74 14.42
N PHE A 202 23.44 3.45 15.69
CA PHE A 202 24.18 4.12 16.77
C PHE A 202 25.53 3.46 16.93
#